data_939a25226ce0fdc00bf1b7a8ac161461
#
_entry.id   939a25226ce0fdc00bf1b7a8ac161461
#
_cell.length_a   1.000
_cell.length_b   1.000
_cell.length_c   1.000
_cell.angle_alpha   90.00
_cell.angle_beta   90.00
_cell.angle_gamma   90.00
#
_symmetry.space_group_name_H-M   'P 1'
#
loop_
_entity.id
_entity.type
_entity.pdbx_description
1 polymer ?
#
loop_
_entity_poly.entity_id
_entity_poly.type
_entity_poly.pdbx_seq_one_letter_code
_entity_poly.pdbx_strand_id
1 'polypeptide(L)'
;NGKYVGGVDPNRERILLNPYIDSDDLTIEIEAYNRSKPDDERNPASLAHRGCRQIFEGAYLSTIRDNVQSLVYDYILFMDIAHSEYFNEDYRKFLFRELSKALDFIDFDTYEGVDQAAEYVEKNIYSNTDFKGSGDVALVGHSHLDIAYYWRRIHAVHKNARTILIQLRLMDQYPEFKYTHT
;
A
#
# COMPACT_ATOMS: atom_id res chain seq x y z
N ASN A 1 18.46 15.32 15.97
CA ASN A 1 19.23 14.35 15.17
C ASN A 1 18.36 13.81 14.03
N GLY A 2 18.11 14.63 12.98
CA GLY A 2 17.23 14.27 11.88
C GLY A 2 17.53 12.90 11.27
N LYS A 3 16.65 11.92 11.50
CA LYS A 3 16.67 10.62 10.83
C LYS A 3 15.65 10.68 9.69
N TYR A 4 16.03 10.25 8.50
CA TYR A 4 15.05 10.04 7.44
C TYR A 4 14.11 8.91 7.81
N VAL A 5 12.82 9.21 7.83
CA VAL A 5 11.79 8.28 8.28
C VAL A 5 11.06 7.61 7.11
N GLY A 6 11.01 8.22 5.96
CA GLY A 6 10.38 7.66 4.76
C GLY A 6 9.95 8.72 3.77
N GLY A 7 9.30 8.29 2.71
CA GLY A 7 8.67 9.13 1.71
C GLY A 7 7.18 8.86 1.63
N VAL A 8 6.42 9.85 1.21
CA VAL A 8 4.99 9.73 0.92
C VAL A 8 4.72 10.11 -0.54
N ASP A 9 3.73 9.49 -1.12
CA ASP A 9 3.20 9.80 -2.45
C ASP A 9 1.70 9.46 -2.50
N PRO A 10 0.98 9.82 -3.58
CA PRO A 10 -0.46 9.57 -3.67
C PRO A 10 -0.91 8.11 -3.48
N ASN A 11 0.01 7.15 -3.64
CA ASN A 11 -0.29 5.73 -3.44
C ASN A 11 0.16 5.24 -2.06
N ARG A 12 0.94 6.05 -1.32
CA ARG A 12 1.51 5.73 -0.02
C ARG A 12 1.54 6.98 0.86
N GLU A 13 0.42 7.27 1.45
CA GLU A 13 0.19 8.49 2.22
C GLU A 13 0.58 8.36 3.69
N ARG A 14 1.06 7.18 4.12
CA ARG A 14 1.30 6.85 5.53
C ARG A 14 2.75 6.54 5.81
N ILE A 15 3.21 6.91 6.99
CA ILE A 15 4.50 6.55 7.55
C ILE A 15 4.29 5.98 8.95
N LEU A 16 4.81 4.77 9.20
CA LEU A 16 4.84 4.20 10.55
C LEU A 16 5.93 4.91 11.37
N LEU A 17 5.56 5.45 12.51
CA LEU A 17 6.46 6.20 13.39
C LEU A 17 7.00 5.37 14.56
N ASN A 18 6.33 4.27 14.92
CA ASN A 18 6.67 3.46 16.11
C ASN A 18 8.16 3.12 16.24
N PRO A 19 8.90 2.78 15.17
CA PRO A 19 10.34 2.49 15.31
C PRO A 19 11.21 3.72 15.64
N TYR A 20 10.64 4.91 15.59
CA TYR A 20 11.36 6.18 15.69
C TYR A 20 10.94 7.04 16.87
N ILE A 21 9.87 6.64 17.58
CA ILE A 21 9.39 7.34 18.79
C ILE A 21 10.14 6.75 19.97
N ASP A 22 11.11 7.51 20.47
CA ASP A 22 11.93 7.18 21.63
C ASP A 22 11.78 8.19 22.78
N SER A 23 10.90 9.17 22.63
CA SER A 23 10.63 10.22 23.61
C SER A 23 9.21 10.75 23.50
N ASP A 24 8.77 11.50 24.51
CA ASP A 24 7.46 12.16 24.53
C ASP A 24 7.36 13.34 23.56
N ASP A 25 8.51 13.85 23.11
CA ASP A 25 8.60 14.95 22.15
C ASP A 25 9.00 14.45 20.77
N LEU A 26 8.12 14.66 19.80
CA LEU A 26 8.34 14.31 18.39
C LEU A 26 8.30 15.56 17.51
N THR A 27 9.41 15.83 16.83
CA THR A 27 9.47 16.85 15.77
C THR A 27 9.57 16.17 14.41
N ILE A 28 8.63 16.47 13.52
CA ILE A 28 8.59 15.93 12.16
C ILE A 28 8.88 17.07 11.18
N GLU A 29 9.92 16.92 10.38
CA GLU A 29 10.22 17.81 9.27
C GLU A 29 9.77 17.17 7.97
N ILE A 30 9.03 17.90 7.15
CA ILE A 30 8.51 17.41 5.86
C ILE A 30 9.11 18.26 4.74
N GLU A 31 9.89 17.63 3.88
CA GLU A 31 10.31 18.22 2.61
C GLU A 31 9.26 17.93 1.55
N ALA A 32 8.50 18.95 1.15
CA ALA A 32 7.53 18.86 0.08
C ALA A 32 8.19 19.18 -1.26
N TYR A 33 8.14 18.25 -2.20
CA TYR A 33 8.67 18.43 -3.53
C TYR A 33 7.57 18.41 -4.58
N ASN A 34 7.44 19.52 -5.29
CA ASN A 34 6.50 19.65 -6.40
C ASN A 34 7.24 19.72 -7.73
N ARG A 35 6.72 19.03 -8.72
CA ARG A 35 7.17 19.13 -10.10
C ARG A 35 6.80 20.49 -10.68
N SER A 36 7.79 21.37 -10.83
CA SER A 36 7.59 22.78 -11.17
C SER A 36 7.35 23.09 -12.65
N LYS A 37 7.15 22.11 -13.54
CA LYS A 37 6.79 22.38 -14.95
C LYS A 37 5.68 21.47 -15.43
N PRO A 38 4.51 22.07 -15.76
CA PRO A 38 3.39 21.38 -16.39
C PRO A 38 3.64 21.01 -17.87
N ASP A 39 4.74 21.43 -18.46
CA ASP A 39 4.89 21.56 -19.92
C ASP A 39 5.60 20.38 -20.61
N ASP A 40 5.84 19.26 -19.93
CA ASP A 40 6.34 18.08 -20.61
C ASP A 40 5.18 17.28 -21.20
N GLU A 41 4.79 17.66 -22.40
CA GLU A 41 3.69 17.04 -23.16
C GLU A 41 3.89 15.53 -23.41
N ARG A 42 5.13 15.07 -23.26
CA ARG A 42 5.50 13.67 -23.48
C ARG A 42 5.23 12.75 -22.29
N ASN A 43 4.91 13.32 -21.13
CA ASN A 43 4.63 12.52 -19.96
C ASN A 43 3.12 12.53 -19.62
N PRO A 44 2.40 11.40 -19.82
CA PRO A 44 0.97 11.30 -19.52
C PRO A 44 0.62 11.66 -18.09
N ALA A 45 1.52 11.38 -17.14
CA ALA A 45 1.32 11.76 -15.73
C ALA A 45 1.37 13.28 -15.52
N SER A 46 2.05 14.04 -16.40
CA SER A 46 2.04 15.51 -16.35
C SER A 46 0.75 16.10 -16.90
N LEU A 47 0.10 15.41 -17.82
CA LEU A 47 -1.19 15.83 -18.40
C LEU A 47 -2.33 15.74 -17.37
N ALA A 48 -2.30 14.70 -16.50
CA ALA A 48 -3.28 14.51 -15.46
C ALA A 48 -3.27 15.63 -14.38
N HIS A 49 -2.15 16.34 -14.26
CA HIS A 49 -1.99 17.40 -13.26
C HIS A 49 -1.93 18.82 -13.85
N ARG A 50 -2.28 18.99 -15.13
CA ARG A 50 -2.37 20.31 -15.74
C ARG A 50 -3.41 21.15 -15.02
N GLY A 51 -2.96 22.22 -14.40
CA GLY A 51 -3.83 23.16 -13.69
C GLY A 51 -4.21 22.78 -12.25
N CYS A 52 -3.78 21.64 -11.74
CA CYS A 52 -4.00 21.29 -10.33
C CYS A 52 -3.01 22.04 -9.45
N ARG A 53 -3.53 22.94 -8.62
CA ARG A 53 -2.77 23.54 -7.53
C ARG A 53 -2.58 22.47 -6.46
N GLN A 54 -1.34 22.09 -6.16
CA GLN A 54 -1.09 21.20 -5.04
C GLN A 54 -1.26 22.01 -3.74
N ILE A 55 -2.14 21.52 -2.90
CA ILE A 55 -2.44 22.13 -1.60
C ILE A 55 -2.04 21.10 -0.54
N PHE A 56 -1.33 21.56 0.48
CA PHE A 56 -1.12 20.77 1.67
C PHE A 56 -2.41 20.77 2.49
N GLU A 57 -3.08 19.64 2.57
CA GLU A 57 -4.37 19.49 3.27
C GLU A 57 -4.20 19.19 4.76
N GLY A 58 -2.99 18.85 5.20
CA GLY A 58 -2.67 18.57 6.58
C GLY A 58 -1.82 17.30 6.75
N ALA A 59 -1.40 17.08 7.98
CA ALA A 59 -0.80 15.84 8.44
C ALA A 59 -1.54 15.40 9.70
N TYR A 60 -1.83 14.11 9.79
CA TYR A 60 -2.60 13.53 10.88
C TYR A 60 -1.78 12.44 11.56
N LEU A 61 -1.78 12.43 12.88
CA LEU A 61 -1.24 11.34 13.67
C LEU A 61 -2.39 10.43 14.09
N SER A 62 -2.28 9.14 13.78
CA SER A 62 -3.30 8.15 14.12
C SER A 62 -2.66 6.83 14.54
N THR A 63 -3.39 6.04 15.29
CA THR A 63 -3.03 4.66 15.59
C THR A 63 -3.60 3.74 14.54
N ILE A 64 -2.79 2.77 14.08
CA ILE A 64 -3.25 1.73 13.17
C ILE A 64 -3.70 0.53 14.00
N ARG A 65 -4.84 -0.02 13.68
CA ARG A 65 -5.28 -1.32 14.17
C ARG A 65 -4.83 -2.38 13.15
N ASP A 66 -3.78 -3.13 13.48
CA ASP A 66 -3.14 -4.08 12.56
C ASP A 66 -4.11 -5.16 12.08
N ASN A 67 -4.99 -5.65 12.96
CA ASN A 67 -6.02 -6.63 12.63
C ASN A 67 -7.01 -6.11 11.59
N VAL A 68 -7.46 -4.86 11.73
CA VAL A 68 -8.33 -4.21 10.73
C VAL A 68 -7.59 -4.04 9.41
N GLN A 69 -6.34 -3.57 9.45
CA GLN A 69 -5.54 -3.38 8.24
C GLN A 69 -5.32 -4.68 7.48
N SER A 70 -4.98 -5.76 8.18
CA SER A 70 -4.79 -7.08 7.57
C SER A 70 -6.05 -7.57 6.88
N LEU A 71 -7.19 -7.49 7.59
CA LEU A 71 -8.47 -7.90 7.03
C LEU A 71 -8.88 -7.06 5.80
N VAL A 72 -8.58 -5.76 5.80
CA VAL A 72 -8.81 -4.89 4.64
C VAL A 72 -7.99 -5.36 3.43
N TYR A 73 -6.73 -5.74 3.61
CA TYR A 73 -5.91 -6.27 2.52
C TYR A 73 -6.43 -7.61 2.00
N ASP A 74 -6.89 -8.49 2.89
CA ASP A 74 -7.55 -9.74 2.48
C ASP A 74 -8.79 -9.48 1.64
N TYR A 75 -9.62 -8.52 2.05
CA TYR A 75 -10.80 -8.14 1.29
C TYR A 75 -10.44 -7.54 -0.07
N ILE A 76 -9.47 -6.66 -0.16
CA ILE A 76 -9.01 -6.09 -1.43
C ILE A 76 -8.57 -7.22 -2.37
N LEU A 77 -7.71 -8.12 -1.89
CA LEU A 77 -7.20 -9.24 -2.68
C LEU A 77 -8.33 -10.15 -3.18
N PHE A 78 -9.17 -10.63 -2.27
CA PHE A 78 -10.21 -11.58 -2.62
C PHE A 78 -11.34 -10.97 -3.45
N MET A 79 -11.64 -9.70 -3.26
CA MET A 79 -12.59 -8.99 -4.12
C MET A 79 -12.05 -8.78 -5.53
N ASP A 80 -10.76 -8.47 -5.68
CA ASP A 80 -10.12 -8.39 -7.00
C ASP A 80 -10.17 -9.74 -7.72
N ILE A 81 -9.89 -10.84 -7.02
CA ILE A 81 -10.03 -12.19 -7.55
C ILE A 81 -11.49 -12.50 -7.93
N ALA A 82 -12.43 -12.17 -7.05
CA ALA A 82 -13.86 -12.44 -7.27
C ALA A 82 -14.45 -11.67 -8.46
N HIS A 83 -13.90 -10.49 -8.78
CA HIS A 83 -14.30 -9.71 -9.96
C HIS A 83 -13.55 -10.11 -11.23
N SER A 84 -12.45 -10.84 -11.13
CA SER A 84 -11.61 -11.19 -12.26
C SER A 84 -12.19 -12.35 -13.07
N GLU A 85 -12.34 -12.13 -14.38
CA GLU A 85 -12.83 -13.16 -15.31
C GLU A 85 -11.80 -14.30 -15.55
N TYR A 86 -10.56 -14.14 -15.09
CA TYR A 86 -9.52 -15.17 -15.20
C TYR A 86 -9.73 -16.35 -14.23
N PHE A 87 -10.59 -16.18 -13.22
CA PHE A 87 -10.88 -17.21 -12.24
C PHE A 87 -12.22 -17.91 -12.54
N ASN A 88 -12.30 -19.17 -12.12
CA ASN A 88 -13.49 -19.99 -12.26
C ASN A 88 -14.70 -19.32 -11.59
N GLU A 89 -15.87 -19.38 -12.23
CA GLU A 89 -17.10 -18.75 -11.75
C GLU A 89 -17.55 -19.28 -10.39
N ASP A 90 -17.38 -20.58 -10.14
CA ASP A 90 -17.75 -21.19 -8.86
C ASP A 90 -16.86 -20.70 -7.73
N TYR A 91 -15.54 -20.51 -7.99
CA TYR A 91 -14.61 -19.94 -7.03
C TYR A 91 -14.94 -18.48 -6.74
N ARG A 92 -15.26 -17.69 -7.74
CA ARG A 92 -15.65 -16.30 -7.58
C ARG A 92 -16.92 -16.15 -6.74
N LYS A 93 -17.95 -16.96 -7.02
CA LYS A 93 -19.19 -17.01 -6.21
C LYS A 93 -18.93 -17.48 -4.78
N PHE A 94 -18.03 -18.45 -4.62
CA PHE A 94 -17.60 -18.91 -3.30
C PHE A 94 -16.97 -17.76 -2.52
N LEU A 95 -16.02 -17.02 -3.10
CA LEU A 95 -15.38 -15.88 -2.45
C LEU A 95 -16.40 -14.80 -2.02
N PHE A 96 -17.28 -14.38 -2.91
CA PHE A 96 -18.33 -13.43 -2.56
C PHE A 96 -19.18 -13.89 -1.38
N ARG A 97 -19.56 -15.14 -1.38
CA ARG A 97 -20.37 -15.71 -0.31
C ARG A 97 -19.64 -15.73 1.03
N GLU A 98 -18.38 -16.20 1.05
CA GLU A 98 -17.64 -16.32 2.29
C GLU A 98 -17.17 -14.97 2.83
N LEU A 99 -16.81 -14.03 1.96
CA LEU A 99 -16.51 -12.65 2.37
C LEU A 99 -17.74 -11.95 2.96
N SER A 100 -18.92 -12.12 2.33
CA SER A 100 -20.17 -11.59 2.90
C SER A 100 -20.44 -12.10 4.31
N LYS A 101 -20.27 -13.40 4.53
CA LYS A 101 -20.45 -14.00 5.87
C LYS A 101 -19.45 -13.48 6.88
N ALA A 102 -18.21 -13.22 6.47
CA ALA A 102 -17.20 -12.64 7.35
C ALA A 102 -17.57 -11.23 7.79
N LEU A 103 -18.19 -10.41 6.91
CA LEU A 103 -18.67 -9.08 7.28
C LEU A 103 -19.79 -9.10 8.33
N ASP A 104 -20.58 -10.17 8.40
CA ASP A 104 -21.68 -10.30 9.38
C ASP A 104 -21.17 -10.34 10.83
N PHE A 105 -19.87 -10.61 11.05
CA PHE A 105 -19.26 -10.55 12.38
C PHE A 105 -18.92 -9.12 12.84
N ILE A 106 -18.81 -8.16 11.90
CA ILE A 106 -18.24 -6.84 12.18
C ILE A 106 -19.33 -5.84 12.52
N ASP A 107 -19.21 -5.21 13.67
CA ASP A 107 -19.88 -3.95 13.94
C ASP A 107 -19.04 -2.80 13.36
N PHE A 108 -19.52 -2.16 12.32
CA PHE A 108 -18.81 -1.10 11.62
C PHE A 108 -18.73 0.22 12.38
N ASP A 109 -19.53 0.40 13.42
CA ASP A 109 -19.47 1.60 14.26
C ASP A 109 -18.36 1.49 15.32
N THR A 110 -18.17 0.29 15.87
CA THR A 110 -17.21 0.03 16.96
C THR A 110 -15.96 -0.72 16.51
N TYR A 111 -16.03 -1.39 15.34
CA TYR A 111 -15.05 -2.36 14.85
C TYR A 111 -14.88 -3.59 15.75
N GLU A 112 -15.87 -3.89 16.58
CA GLU A 112 -15.94 -5.18 17.25
C GLU A 112 -16.19 -6.29 16.23
N GLY A 113 -15.70 -7.50 16.52
CA GLY A 113 -15.85 -8.66 15.65
C GLY A 113 -14.84 -8.78 14.52
N VAL A 114 -13.90 -7.85 14.34
CA VAL A 114 -12.86 -7.92 13.29
C VAL A 114 -12.00 -9.18 13.42
N ASP A 115 -11.62 -9.57 14.64
CA ASP A 115 -10.82 -10.78 14.87
C ASP A 115 -11.60 -12.04 14.49
N GLN A 116 -12.89 -12.10 14.80
CA GLN A 116 -13.77 -13.20 14.39
C GLN A 116 -13.92 -13.28 12.87
N ALA A 117 -14.03 -12.13 12.20
CA ALA A 117 -14.06 -12.05 10.75
C ALA A 117 -12.74 -12.54 10.12
N ALA A 118 -11.60 -12.16 10.68
CA ALA A 118 -10.28 -12.62 10.23
C ALA A 118 -10.11 -14.12 10.42
N GLU A 119 -10.48 -14.67 11.58
CA GLU A 119 -10.48 -16.12 11.83
C GLU A 119 -11.40 -16.87 10.84
N TYR A 120 -12.55 -16.28 10.52
CA TYR A 120 -13.47 -16.86 9.56
C TYR A 120 -12.84 -16.93 8.16
N VAL A 121 -12.20 -15.85 7.71
CA VAL A 121 -11.49 -15.78 6.41
C VAL A 121 -10.37 -16.82 6.36
N GLU A 122 -9.53 -16.90 7.39
CA GLU A 122 -8.45 -17.88 7.48
C GLU A 122 -8.97 -19.31 7.37
N LYS A 123 -10.00 -19.64 8.14
CA LYS A 123 -10.56 -20.99 8.19
C LYS A 123 -11.31 -21.38 6.93
N ASN A 124 -12.09 -20.49 6.33
CA ASN A 124 -13.03 -20.84 5.28
C ASN A 124 -12.53 -20.48 3.87
N ILE A 125 -11.60 -19.54 3.74
CA ILE A 125 -11.03 -19.13 2.45
C ILE A 125 -9.60 -19.67 2.31
N TYR A 126 -8.67 -19.27 3.17
CA TYR A 126 -7.27 -19.67 3.06
C TYR A 126 -7.05 -21.17 3.26
N SER A 127 -7.74 -21.78 4.21
CA SER A 127 -7.64 -23.21 4.50
C SER A 127 -8.52 -24.09 3.59
N ASN A 128 -9.26 -23.48 2.66
CA ASN A 128 -10.10 -24.24 1.74
C ASN A 128 -9.25 -25.02 0.73
N THR A 129 -9.49 -26.35 0.64
CA THR A 129 -8.73 -27.24 -0.24
C THR A 129 -9.36 -27.45 -1.60
N ASP A 130 -10.64 -27.13 -1.76
CA ASP A 130 -11.38 -27.38 -3.01
C ASP A 130 -10.89 -26.48 -4.16
N PHE A 131 -10.38 -25.29 -3.80
CA PHE A 131 -9.86 -24.31 -4.75
C PHE A 131 -8.36 -24.07 -4.62
N LYS A 132 -7.64 -24.99 -3.99
CA LYS A 132 -6.21 -24.85 -3.78
C LYS A 132 -5.46 -24.89 -5.12
N GLY A 133 -4.72 -23.83 -5.39
CA GLY A 133 -3.80 -23.79 -6.53
C GLY A 133 -2.61 -24.74 -6.36
N SER A 134 -1.91 -25.01 -7.44
CA SER A 134 -0.66 -25.77 -7.44
C SER A 134 0.48 -24.92 -7.96
N GLY A 135 1.65 -25.03 -7.33
CA GLY A 135 2.87 -24.33 -7.71
C GLY A 135 3.22 -23.19 -6.76
N ASP A 136 4.46 -22.73 -6.91
CA ASP A 136 5.02 -21.63 -6.12
C ASP A 136 5.16 -20.39 -7.00
N VAL A 137 4.81 -19.21 -6.45
CA VAL A 137 4.96 -17.93 -7.13
C VAL A 137 5.91 -17.07 -6.30
N ALA A 138 7.02 -16.64 -6.91
CA ALA A 138 7.91 -15.67 -6.31
C ALA A 138 7.51 -14.25 -6.76
N LEU A 139 7.14 -13.39 -5.81
CA LEU A 139 6.85 -11.98 -6.06
C LEU A 139 8.07 -11.14 -5.65
N VAL A 140 8.60 -10.39 -6.60
CA VAL A 140 9.73 -9.47 -6.36
C VAL A 140 9.34 -8.08 -6.81
N GLY A 141 9.30 -7.13 -5.86
CA GLY A 141 9.09 -5.72 -6.19
C GLY A 141 10.21 -5.19 -7.07
N HIS A 142 9.88 -4.34 -8.03
CA HIS A 142 10.84 -3.70 -8.92
C HIS A 142 10.52 -2.23 -9.11
N SER A 143 11.55 -1.40 -9.20
CA SER A 143 11.39 -0.04 -9.74
C SER A 143 12.45 0.25 -10.79
N HIS A 144 12.00 0.93 -11.84
CA HIS A 144 12.81 1.46 -12.90
C HIS A 144 12.68 2.99 -12.91
N LEU A 145 13.80 3.68 -12.82
CA LEU A 145 13.83 5.14 -12.79
C LEU A 145 14.56 5.70 -14.00
N ASP A 146 13.79 6.23 -14.95
CA ASP A 146 14.34 6.93 -16.12
C ASP A 146 15.06 8.22 -15.69
N ILE A 147 16.38 8.22 -15.79
CA ILE A 147 17.19 9.39 -15.52
C ILE A 147 17.46 10.13 -16.83
N ALA A 148 17.21 11.45 -16.82
CA ALA A 148 17.41 12.35 -17.95
C ALA A 148 16.53 12.10 -19.20
N TYR A 149 15.62 11.14 -19.13
CA TYR A 149 14.62 10.88 -20.17
C TYR A 149 13.27 11.52 -19.80
N TYR A 150 12.55 10.96 -18.82
CA TYR A 150 11.30 11.54 -18.30
C TYR A 150 11.53 12.52 -17.14
N TRP A 151 12.62 12.33 -16.38
CA TRP A 151 12.88 13.09 -15.17
C TRP A 151 14.18 13.88 -15.29
N ARG A 152 14.15 15.17 -14.93
CA ARG A 152 15.36 15.93 -14.74
C ARG A 152 16.18 15.29 -13.61
N ARG A 153 17.51 15.45 -13.65
CA ARG A 153 18.41 14.87 -12.64
C ARG A 153 17.99 15.15 -11.20
N ILE A 154 17.60 16.39 -10.90
CA ILE A 154 17.15 16.74 -9.54
C ILE A 154 15.88 15.99 -9.14
N HIS A 155 14.95 15.81 -10.05
CA HIS A 155 13.72 15.04 -9.82
C HIS A 155 14.03 13.56 -9.62
N ALA A 156 14.97 13.02 -10.37
CA ALA A 156 15.40 11.63 -10.25
C ALA A 156 16.05 11.37 -8.88
N VAL A 157 16.85 12.32 -8.36
CA VAL A 157 17.46 12.21 -7.02
C VAL A 157 16.40 12.12 -5.94
N HIS A 158 15.43 13.05 -5.92
CA HIS A 158 14.33 13.03 -4.93
C HIS A 158 13.46 11.79 -5.05
N LYS A 159 13.12 11.39 -6.28
CA LYS A 159 12.32 10.19 -6.53
C LYS A 159 13.02 8.94 -6.06
N ASN A 160 14.32 8.82 -6.36
CA ASN A 160 15.12 7.67 -5.97
C ASN A 160 15.25 7.56 -4.44
N ALA A 161 15.58 8.65 -3.77
CA ALA A 161 15.68 8.69 -2.32
C ALA A 161 14.37 8.24 -1.67
N ARG A 162 13.23 8.80 -2.10
CA ARG A 162 11.91 8.41 -1.62
C ARG A 162 11.62 6.93 -1.88
N THR A 163 11.86 6.46 -3.09
CA THR A 163 11.60 5.07 -3.48
C THR A 163 12.40 4.11 -2.61
N ILE A 164 13.71 4.32 -2.48
CA ILE A 164 14.56 3.46 -1.67
C ILE A 164 14.12 3.45 -0.20
N LEU A 165 13.84 4.61 0.38
CA LEU A 165 13.37 4.69 1.77
C LEU A 165 12.06 3.93 1.99
N ILE A 166 11.11 4.04 1.05
CA ILE A 166 9.85 3.28 1.11
C ILE A 166 10.13 1.77 1.07
N GLN A 167 11.00 1.31 0.14
CA GLN A 167 11.28 -0.12 -0.02
C GLN A 167 12.02 -0.69 1.20
N LEU A 168 13.01 0.02 1.74
CA LEU A 168 13.70 -0.41 2.95
C LEU A 168 12.73 -0.59 4.12
N ARG A 169 11.79 0.32 4.28
CA ARG A 169 10.77 0.20 5.33
C ARG A 169 9.80 -0.96 5.11
N LEU A 170 9.42 -1.22 3.87
CA LEU A 170 8.61 -2.40 3.55
C LEU A 170 9.37 -3.69 3.87
N MET A 171 10.68 -3.74 3.62
CA MET A 171 11.52 -4.88 3.99
C MET A 171 11.67 -5.04 5.51
N ASP A 172 11.70 -3.94 6.26
CA ASP A 172 11.71 -3.97 7.73
C ASP A 172 10.36 -4.44 8.29
N GLN A 173 9.27 -4.02 7.66
CA GLN A 173 7.89 -4.35 8.09
C GLN A 173 7.46 -5.76 7.67
N TYR A 174 7.91 -6.21 6.49
CA TYR A 174 7.57 -7.49 5.87
C TYR A 174 8.83 -8.24 5.49
N PRO A 175 9.37 -9.12 6.35
CA PRO A 175 10.64 -9.83 6.11
C PRO A 175 10.67 -10.68 4.84
N GLU A 176 9.50 -11.15 4.39
CA GLU A 176 9.32 -11.90 3.14
C GLU A 176 9.42 -11.01 1.88
N PHE A 177 9.24 -9.70 2.02
CA PHE A 177 9.25 -8.78 0.89
C PHE A 177 10.64 -8.71 0.25
N LYS A 178 10.71 -8.90 -1.05
CA LYS A 178 11.92 -8.79 -1.85
C LYS A 178 11.79 -7.66 -2.85
N TYR A 179 12.88 -6.97 -3.09
CA TYR A 179 12.91 -5.82 -3.97
C TYR A 179 14.18 -5.78 -4.80
N THR A 180 14.07 -5.38 -6.05
CA THR A 180 15.19 -5.09 -6.95
C THR A 180 15.06 -3.69 -7.53
N HIS A 181 16.19 -3.06 -7.80
CA HIS A 181 16.26 -1.70 -8.33
C HIS A 181 17.22 -1.64 -9.51
N THR A 182 16.84 -0.96 -10.61
CA THR A 182 17.67 -0.74 -11.79
C THR A 182 17.70 0.74 -12.16
#